data_58b9ca0e063fd8042d5615dda09ee4dd
#
_entry.id   58b9ca0e063fd8042d5615dda09ee4dd
#
_cell.length_a   1.000
_cell.length_b   1.000
_cell.length_c   1.000
_cell.angle_alpha   90.00
_cell.angle_beta   90.00
_cell.angle_gamma   90.00
#
_symmetry.space_group_name_H-M   'P 1'
#
loop_
_entity.id
_entity.type
_entity.pdbx_description
1 polymer ?
#
loop_
_entity_poly.entity_id
_entity_poly.type
_entity_poly.pdbx_seq_one_letter_code
_entity_poly.pdbx_strand_id
1 'polypeptide(L)'
;MKYYLIAGEASGDLHASNLMNSIKKKDRNASFRFFGGDLMQKEGGTLVKHYREMAFMGFIPVLLNLKTILKNLEISKKDIVEFAPDVVILIDYPGFNLKIAKFLKKKTSIPVTYYISPKIWAWKEYRIKSFKKYVDQMLSILPFEVDFYKKHNYPVNYVGNPTVDAIKKRPNSNETFDEFIQKNNLPNKPIIALLAGSRKQEIEDNLPVMLKAIEGFRDYQIIIAGAPGIEEDFYDNTINNNNVNLIFGQTYNILAQAQAALVTSGTATLEAALLNTPQVVCYRTPVPRLAYFGFRYLLHTPYISLVNLIADKEVVKELFAKFFTIKNIREETEKLLFSATYRTQMLDEYAEIQQLLGDENASDKAAQLIYDKISH
;
A
#
# COMPACT_ATOMS: atom_id res chain seq x y z
N MET A 1 7.51 -27.97 5.82
CA MET A 1 8.21 -27.53 4.59
C MET A 1 9.10 -26.33 4.87
N LYS A 2 10.06 -26.04 3.98
CA LYS A 2 10.97 -24.91 4.07
C LYS A 2 10.53 -23.79 3.13
N TYR A 3 10.31 -22.59 3.65
CA TYR A 3 9.87 -21.42 2.91
C TYR A 3 10.93 -20.33 2.96
N TYR A 4 11.28 -19.77 1.81
CA TYR A 4 12.16 -18.62 1.74
C TYR A 4 11.40 -17.40 1.23
N LEU A 5 11.36 -16.31 2.01
CA LEU A 5 10.60 -15.12 1.65
C LEU A 5 11.53 -13.91 1.42
N ILE A 6 11.17 -13.05 0.47
CA ILE A 6 11.88 -11.79 0.24
C ILE A 6 10.89 -10.64 0.18
N ALA A 7 10.92 -9.80 1.21
CA ALA A 7 10.21 -8.53 1.33
C ALA A 7 11.21 -7.38 1.46
N GLY A 8 11.16 -6.42 0.56
CA GLY A 8 12.14 -5.33 0.49
C GLY A 8 11.73 -4.03 1.16
N GLU A 9 10.54 -3.96 1.77
CA GLU A 9 9.93 -2.72 2.30
C GLU A 9 9.05 -3.03 3.51
N ALA A 10 8.68 -2.00 4.29
CA ALA A 10 7.83 -2.15 5.47
C ALA A 10 6.45 -2.74 5.15
N SER A 11 5.83 -2.33 4.03
CA SER A 11 4.56 -2.92 3.56
C SER A 11 4.70 -4.38 3.19
N GLY A 12 5.82 -4.74 2.55
CA GLY A 12 6.16 -6.12 2.24
C GLY A 12 6.36 -6.97 3.49
N ASP A 13 7.01 -6.44 4.53
CA ASP A 13 7.19 -7.09 5.83
C ASP A 13 5.85 -7.40 6.49
N LEU A 14 4.92 -6.44 6.49
CA LEU A 14 3.56 -6.62 7.01
C LEU A 14 2.80 -7.73 6.25
N HIS A 15 2.80 -7.68 4.93
CA HIS A 15 2.09 -8.68 4.12
C HIS A 15 2.73 -10.07 4.23
N ALA A 16 4.07 -10.12 4.28
CA ALA A 16 4.80 -11.37 4.46
C ALA A 16 4.56 -11.99 5.84
N SER A 17 4.53 -11.19 6.92
CA SER A 17 4.24 -11.69 8.27
C SER A 17 2.84 -12.30 8.37
N ASN A 18 1.83 -11.65 7.79
CA ASN A 18 0.47 -12.19 7.71
C ASN A 18 0.43 -13.50 6.91
N LEU A 19 1.17 -13.57 5.79
CA LEU A 19 1.28 -14.79 5.00
C LEU A 19 1.98 -15.91 5.78
N MET A 20 3.08 -15.62 6.49
CA MET A 20 3.77 -16.60 7.34
C MET A 20 2.84 -17.15 8.43
N ASN A 21 2.06 -16.28 9.08
CA ASN A 21 1.06 -16.70 10.05
C ASN A 21 0.02 -17.66 9.44
N SER A 22 -0.47 -17.35 8.23
CA SER A 22 -1.42 -18.19 7.50
C SER A 22 -0.81 -19.50 7.03
N ILE A 23 0.46 -19.52 6.61
CA ILE A 23 1.18 -20.76 6.26
C ILE A 23 1.33 -21.67 7.47
N LYS A 24 1.66 -21.15 8.66
CA LYS A 24 1.77 -21.94 9.89
C LYS A 24 0.47 -22.67 10.27
N LYS A 25 -0.69 -22.12 9.92
CA LYS A 25 -1.99 -22.79 10.12
C LYS A 25 -2.16 -24.01 9.23
N LYS A 26 -1.51 -24.05 8.06
CA LYS A 26 -1.56 -25.14 7.09
C LYS A 26 -0.43 -26.15 7.27
N ASP A 27 0.76 -25.65 7.53
CA ASP A 27 1.97 -26.42 7.74
C ASP A 27 2.53 -26.14 9.14
N ARG A 28 2.19 -26.99 10.12
CA ARG A 28 2.64 -26.83 11.52
C ARG A 28 4.17 -26.93 11.67
N ASN A 29 4.84 -27.57 10.71
CA ASN A 29 6.29 -27.76 10.70
C ASN A 29 6.98 -26.78 9.73
N ALA A 30 6.32 -25.68 9.34
CA ALA A 30 6.88 -24.69 8.46
C ALA A 30 8.16 -24.07 9.03
N SER A 31 9.24 -24.13 8.25
CA SER A 31 10.51 -23.49 8.55
C SER A 31 10.72 -22.30 7.63
N PHE A 32 10.96 -21.13 8.21
CA PHE A 32 11.09 -19.88 7.48
C PHE A 32 12.50 -19.32 7.54
N ARG A 33 12.99 -18.86 6.40
CA ARG A 33 14.19 -18.05 6.27
C ARG A 33 13.87 -16.88 5.35
N PHE A 34 14.32 -15.66 5.68
CA PHE A 34 13.78 -14.52 4.95
C PHE A 34 14.67 -13.27 4.96
N PHE A 35 14.48 -12.44 3.95
CA PHE A 35 14.78 -11.04 3.91
C PHE A 35 13.47 -10.30 4.22
N GLY A 36 13.45 -9.46 5.28
CA GLY A 36 12.21 -8.82 5.76
C GLY A 36 12.48 -7.90 6.92
N GLY A 37 11.59 -7.84 7.88
CA GLY A 37 11.72 -6.97 9.04
C GLY A 37 11.19 -7.54 10.33
N ASP A 38 10.87 -6.62 11.25
CA ASP A 38 10.50 -6.95 12.64
C ASP A 38 9.18 -7.73 12.73
N LEU A 39 8.22 -7.52 11.80
CA LEU A 39 6.95 -8.22 11.80
C LEU A 39 7.09 -9.68 11.38
N MET A 40 7.87 -9.94 10.33
CA MET A 40 8.21 -11.31 9.94
C MET A 40 9.00 -12.04 11.03
N GLN A 41 9.93 -11.31 11.70
CA GLN A 41 10.73 -11.88 12.79
C GLN A 41 9.87 -12.30 13.99
N LYS A 42 8.81 -11.56 14.31
CA LYS A 42 7.83 -11.94 15.34
C LYS A 42 7.08 -13.22 14.99
N GLU A 43 6.87 -13.50 13.71
CA GLU A 43 6.24 -14.75 13.26
C GLU A 43 7.18 -15.97 13.38
N GLY A 44 8.45 -15.77 13.66
CA GLY A 44 9.46 -16.82 13.80
C GLY A 44 10.26 -17.07 12.52
N GLY A 45 11.27 -17.92 12.61
CA GLY A 45 12.20 -18.20 11.51
C GLY A 45 13.50 -17.39 11.61
N THR A 46 14.31 -17.42 10.54
CA THR A 46 15.62 -16.79 10.50
C THR A 46 15.61 -15.54 9.62
N LEU A 47 15.80 -14.38 10.22
CA LEU A 47 16.06 -13.13 9.50
C LEU A 47 17.51 -13.13 8.98
N VAL A 48 17.67 -13.16 7.66
CA VAL A 48 18.97 -13.09 6.99
C VAL A 48 19.43 -11.66 6.80
N LYS A 49 18.49 -10.79 6.42
CA LYS A 49 18.76 -9.38 6.17
C LYS A 49 17.51 -8.53 6.44
N HIS A 50 17.70 -7.42 7.17
CA HIS A 50 16.61 -6.50 7.44
C HIS A 50 16.35 -5.58 6.21
N TYR A 51 15.06 -5.33 5.87
CA TYR A 51 14.69 -4.52 4.70
C TYR A 51 15.26 -3.09 4.76
N ARG A 52 15.46 -2.52 5.94
CA ARG A 52 16.11 -1.20 6.11
C ARG A 52 17.51 -1.11 5.49
N GLU A 53 18.18 -2.25 5.37
CA GLU A 53 19.49 -2.36 4.72
C GLU A 53 19.41 -2.67 3.22
N MET A 54 18.20 -2.80 2.69
CA MET A 54 17.93 -3.17 1.29
C MET A 54 17.17 -2.08 0.52
N ALA A 55 16.32 -1.32 1.22
CA ALA A 55 15.38 -0.37 0.63
C ALA A 55 16.07 0.91 0.19
N PHE A 56 16.57 0.92 -1.04
CA PHE A 56 17.00 2.12 -1.73
C PHE A 56 15.97 2.47 -2.80
N MET A 57 15.18 3.53 -2.55
CA MET A 57 14.17 4.00 -3.48
C MET A 57 14.59 5.30 -4.17
N GLY A 58 14.16 5.44 -5.43
CA GLY A 58 14.54 6.57 -6.27
C GLY A 58 15.83 6.34 -7.06
N PHE A 59 16.02 7.12 -8.12
CA PHE A 59 17.13 6.93 -9.05
C PHE A 59 18.49 7.17 -8.40
N ILE A 60 18.62 8.28 -7.66
CA ILE A 60 19.90 8.69 -7.04
C ILE A 60 20.30 7.73 -5.91
N PRO A 61 19.44 7.39 -4.91
CA PRO A 61 19.80 6.44 -3.87
C PRO A 61 20.14 5.04 -4.42
N VAL A 62 19.45 4.57 -5.43
CA VAL A 62 19.76 3.28 -6.08
C VAL A 62 21.12 3.32 -6.75
N LEU A 63 21.49 4.41 -7.43
CA LEU A 63 22.79 4.55 -8.08
C LEU A 63 23.94 4.58 -7.05
N LEU A 64 23.77 5.35 -5.98
CA LEU A 64 24.78 5.48 -4.90
C LEU A 64 24.98 4.15 -4.14
N ASN A 65 23.95 3.34 -4.03
CA ASN A 65 23.99 2.09 -3.27
C ASN A 65 24.06 0.81 -4.15
N LEU A 66 24.46 0.95 -5.41
CA LEU A 66 24.49 -0.17 -6.36
C LEU A 66 25.36 -1.34 -5.87
N LYS A 67 26.52 -1.06 -5.24
CA LYS A 67 27.39 -2.09 -4.66
C LYS A 67 26.67 -2.88 -3.56
N THR A 68 25.96 -2.20 -2.67
CA THR A 68 25.18 -2.83 -1.59
C THR A 68 24.04 -3.68 -2.15
N ILE A 69 23.34 -3.20 -3.17
CA ILE A 69 22.28 -3.97 -3.84
C ILE A 69 22.82 -5.24 -4.48
N LEU A 70 23.97 -5.15 -5.17
CA LEU A 70 24.64 -6.33 -5.76
C LEU A 70 25.12 -7.31 -4.70
N LYS A 71 25.71 -6.82 -3.60
CA LYS A 71 26.11 -7.65 -2.46
C LYS A 71 24.91 -8.38 -1.84
N ASN A 72 23.80 -7.68 -1.62
CA ASN A 72 22.57 -8.27 -1.08
C ASN A 72 21.98 -9.33 -2.04
N LEU A 73 22.07 -9.13 -3.37
CA LEU A 73 21.68 -10.13 -4.35
C LEU A 73 22.54 -11.41 -4.24
N GLU A 74 23.84 -11.28 -4.10
CA GLU A 74 24.72 -12.45 -3.98
C GLU A 74 24.53 -13.18 -2.64
N ILE A 75 24.34 -12.43 -1.54
CA ILE A 75 23.99 -13.02 -0.23
C ILE A 75 22.70 -13.83 -0.35
N SER A 76 21.62 -13.24 -0.93
CA SER A 76 20.34 -13.94 -1.05
C SER A 76 20.42 -15.19 -1.93
N LYS A 77 21.11 -15.14 -3.05
CA LYS A 77 21.31 -16.30 -3.93
C LYS A 77 22.03 -17.45 -3.23
N LYS A 78 23.14 -17.15 -2.54
CA LYS A 78 23.92 -18.13 -1.80
C LYS A 78 23.07 -18.74 -0.68
N ASP A 79 22.43 -17.90 0.10
CA ASP A 79 21.63 -18.31 1.25
C ASP A 79 20.41 -19.17 0.85
N ILE A 80 19.72 -18.84 -0.26
CA ILE A 80 18.63 -19.67 -0.80
C ILE A 80 19.13 -21.06 -1.19
N VAL A 81 20.25 -21.14 -1.89
CA VAL A 81 20.83 -22.42 -2.33
C VAL A 81 21.25 -23.28 -1.13
N GLU A 82 21.89 -22.68 -0.13
CA GLU A 82 22.32 -23.39 1.10
C GLU A 82 21.11 -23.85 1.94
N PHE A 83 20.06 -23.05 2.05
CA PHE A 83 18.86 -23.40 2.78
C PHE A 83 18.04 -24.49 2.06
N ALA A 84 18.11 -24.54 0.73
CA ALA A 84 17.37 -25.45 -0.14
C ALA A 84 15.87 -25.48 0.22
N PRO A 85 15.13 -24.36 0.02
CA PRO A 85 13.72 -24.29 0.35
C PRO A 85 12.84 -25.05 -0.66
N ASP A 86 11.65 -25.48 -0.21
CA ASP A 86 10.65 -26.08 -1.07
C ASP A 86 9.97 -25.05 -1.99
N VAL A 87 9.99 -23.77 -1.59
CA VAL A 87 9.49 -22.64 -2.39
C VAL A 87 10.16 -21.33 -2.01
N VAL A 88 10.40 -20.46 -3.01
CA VAL A 88 10.77 -19.06 -2.79
C VAL A 88 9.58 -18.16 -3.08
N ILE A 89 9.19 -17.34 -2.09
CA ILE A 89 8.08 -16.41 -2.16
C ILE A 89 8.64 -14.98 -2.24
N LEU A 90 8.39 -14.32 -3.36
CA LEU A 90 8.86 -12.96 -3.65
C LEU A 90 7.69 -11.98 -3.46
N ILE A 91 7.84 -11.02 -2.56
CA ILE A 91 6.78 -10.07 -2.21
C ILE A 91 7.11 -8.71 -2.82
N ASP A 92 6.29 -8.23 -3.78
CA ASP A 92 6.50 -6.96 -4.51
C ASP A 92 7.99 -6.73 -4.89
N TYR A 93 8.56 -5.54 -4.70
CA TYR A 93 9.99 -5.19 -4.86
C TYR A 93 10.64 -5.70 -6.16
N PRO A 94 10.07 -5.39 -7.35
CA PRO A 94 10.37 -6.07 -8.61
C PRO A 94 11.80 -5.86 -9.13
N GLY A 95 12.45 -4.77 -8.74
CA GLY A 95 13.83 -4.48 -9.16
C GLY A 95 14.85 -5.50 -8.65
N PHE A 96 14.64 -6.03 -7.48
CA PHE A 96 15.46 -7.05 -6.82
C PHE A 96 14.89 -8.45 -7.10
N ASN A 97 13.62 -8.66 -6.82
CA ASN A 97 12.95 -9.94 -6.85
C ASN A 97 12.98 -10.62 -8.22
N LEU A 98 12.83 -9.89 -9.33
CA LEU A 98 12.95 -10.48 -10.67
C LEU A 98 14.37 -10.97 -11.00
N LYS A 99 15.43 -10.38 -10.39
CA LYS A 99 16.79 -10.89 -10.56
C LYS A 99 16.99 -12.20 -9.80
N ILE A 100 16.37 -12.34 -8.63
CA ILE A 100 16.35 -13.59 -7.86
C ILE A 100 15.55 -14.66 -8.63
N ALA A 101 14.34 -14.36 -9.07
CA ALA A 101 13.53 -15.28 -9.88
C ALA A 101 14.29 -15.80 -11.11
N LYS A 102 14.96 -14.89 -11.83
CA LYS A 102 15.80 -15.26 -12.99
C LYS A 102 16.95 -16.19 -12.62
N PHE A 103 17.62 -15.95 -11.48
CA PHE A 103 18.68 -16.80 -11.00
C PHE A 103 18.18 -18.21 -10.66
N LEU A 104 17.10 -18.28 -9.86
CA LEU A 104 16.51 -19.55 -9.42
C LEU A 104 16.07 -20.40 -10.63
N LYS A 105 15.35 -19.82 -11.57
CA LYS A 105 14.88 -20.54 -12.77
C LYS A 105 16.01 -21.04 -13.68
N LYS A 106 17.20 -20.43 -13.62
CA LYS A 106 18.38 -20.84 -14.41
C LYS A 106 19.29 -21.83 -13.70
N LYS A 107 19.31 -21.83 -12.38
CA LYS A 107 20.34 -22.53 -11.59
C LYS A 107 19.78 -23.58 -10.64
N THR A 108 18.48 -23.60 -10.43
CA THR A 108 17.78 -24.51 -9.50
C THR A 108 16.48 -25.00 -10.09
N SER A 109 15.85 -25.97 -9.46
CA SER A 109 14.48 -26.43 -9.71
C SER A 109 13.47 -25.85 -8.69
N ILE A 110 13.91 -24.98 -7.78
CA ILE A 110 13.07 -24.42 -6.72
C ILE A 110 11.95 -23.57 -7.33
N PRO A 111 10.68 -23.85 -7.03
CA PRO A 111 9.55 -23.08 -7.53
C PRO A 111 9.53 -21.66 -6.97
N VAL A 112 9.11 -20.70 -7.82
CA VAL A 112 9.03 -19.29 -7.48
C VAL A 112 7.57 -18.85 -7.49
N THR A 113 7.05 -18.47 -6.33
CA THR A 113 5.77 -17.78 -6.20
C THR A 113 6.01 -16.28 -6.01
N TYR A 114 5.27 -15.49 -6.75
CA TYR A 114 5.28 -14.02 -6.60
C TYR A 114 3.99 -13.57 -5.95
N TYR A 115 4.06 -12.97 -4.78
CA TYR A 115 2.92 -12.46 -4.03
C TYR A 115 2.93 -10.93 -4.06
N ILE A 116 1.79 -10.34 -4.34
CA ILE A 116 1.58 -8.90 -4.61
C ILE A 116 2.29 -8.47 -5.90
N SER A 117 1.51 -8.49 -6.97
CA SER A 117 1.97 -8.07 -8.28
C SER A 117 2.46 -6.62 -8.25
N PRO A 118 3.64 -6.33 -8.81
CA PRO A 118 4.05 -4.95 -8.96
C PRO A 118 3.23 -4.25 -10.05
N LYS A 119 3.06 -2.95 -9.93
CA LYS A 119 2.24 -2.10 -10.82
C LYS A 119 2.82 -1.99 -12.24
N ILE A 120 3.08 -3.14 -12.90
CA ILE A 120 3.63 -3.15 -14.26
C ILE A 120 2.63 -2.66 -15.31
N TRP A 121 1.35 -2.81 -15.06
CA TRP A 121 0.25 -2.30 -15.87
C TRP A 121 0.27 -0.77 -16.00
N ALA A 122 0.85 -0.05 -15.03
CA ALA A 122 0.92 1.40 -15.06
C ALA A 122 1.99 1.95 -16.03
N TRP A 123 3.19 1.36 -16.09
CA TRP A 123 4.31 1.96 -16.84
C TRP A 123 5.46 1.02 -17.26
N LYS A 124 5.51 -0.22 -16.78
CA LYS A 124 6.56 -1.20 -17.08
C LYS A 124 6.03 -2.52 -17.61
N GLU A 125 5.05 -2.45 -18.47
CA GLU A 125 4.36 -3.60 -19.07
C GLU A 125 5.33 -4.61 -19.70
N TYR A 126 6.46 -4.15 -20.26
CA TYR A 126 7.50 -5.02 -20.82
C TYR A 126 8.03 -6.08 -19.83
N ARG A 127 7.89 -5.84 -18.51
CA ARG A 127 8.29 -6.79 -17.47
C ARG A 127 7.47 -8.08 -17.46
N ILE A 128 6.30 -8.09 -18.09
CA ILE A 128 5.47 -9.30 -18.23
C ILE A 128 6.27 -10.47 -18.81
N LYS A 129 7.19 -10.21 -19.78
CA LYS A 129 8.07 -11.21 -20.35
C LYS A 129 8.95 -11.90 -19.30
N SER A 130 9.37 -11.15 -18.27
CA SER A 130 10.19 -11.71 -17.18
C SER A 130 9.34 -12.53 -16.21
N PHE A 131 8.13 -12.08 -15.90
CA PHE A 131 7.20 -12.84 -15.05
C PHE A 131 6.86 -14.18 -15.71
N LYS A 132 6.41 -14.17 -16.97
CA LYS A 132 6.11 -15.39 -17.71
C LYS A 132 7.27 -16.38 -17.76
N LYS A 133 8.51 -15.89 -17.79
CA LYS A 133 9.70 -16.72 -17.94
C LYS A 133 10.26 -17.25 -16.62
N TYR A 134 10.10 -16.52 -15.51
CA TYR A 134 10.85 -16.79 -14.28
C TYR A 134 9.98 -17.01 -13.05
N VAL A 135 8.67 -16.81 -13.13
CA VAL A 135 7.73 -16.96 -12.01
C VAL A 135 6.75 -18.09 -12.34
N ASP A 136 6.64 -19.05 -11.44
CA ASP A 136 5.80 -20.24 -11.62
C ASP A 136 4.37 -20.03 -11.14
N GLN A 137 4.15 -19.05 -10.24
CA GLN A 137 2.84 -18.68 -9.72
C GLN A 137 2.82 -17.19 -9.37
N MET A 138 1.78 -16.49 -9.82
CA MET A 138 1.52 -15.10 -9.46
C MET A 138 0.25 -14.99 -8.65
N LEU A 139 0.33 -14.40 -7.47
CA LEU A 139 -0.79 -14.12 -6.57
C LEU A 139 -1.03 -12.61 -6.54
N SER A 140 -2.14 -12.19 -7.14
CA SER A 140 -2.55 -10.79 -7.27
C SER A 140 -3.48 -10.39 -6.14
N ILE A 141 -3.39 -9.11 -5.74
CA ILE A 141 -4.24 -8.50 -4.71
C ILE A 141 -5.19 -7.42 -5.26
N LEU A 142 -5.14 -7.16 -6.57
CA LEU A 142 -6.03 -6.22 -7.23
C LEU A 142 -6.87 -6.95 -8.29
N PRO A 143 -8.21 -6.83 -8.28
CA PRO A 143 -9.09 -7.61 -9.15
C PRO A 143 -8.80 -7.41 -10.65
N PHE A 144 -8.59 -6.16 -11.08
CA PHE A 144 -8.33 -5.81 -12.49
C PHE A 144 -7.02 -6.38 -13.04
N GLU A 145 -6.07 -6.76 -12.17
CA GLU A 145 -4.81 -7.38 -12.60
C GLU A 145 -5.04 -8.74 -13.27
N VAL A 146 -6.11 -9.45 -12.89
CA VAL A 146 -6.47 -10.74 -13.51
C VAL A 146 -6.70 -10.55 -15.02
N ASP A 147 -7.50 -9.55 -15.40
CA ASP A 147 -7.81 -9.26 -16.79
C ASP A 147 -6.59 -8.70 -17.53
N PHE A 148 -5.79 -7.85 -16.86
CA PHE A 148 -4.54 -7.38 -17.41
C PHE A 148 -3.60 -8.55 -17.79
N TYR A 149 -3.35 -9.45 -16.86
CA TYR A 149 -2.46 -10.59 -17.12
C TYR A 149 -3.06 -11.60 -18.11
N LYS A 150 -4.37 -11.78 -18.10
CA LYS A 150 -5.08 -12.62 -19.09
C LYS A 150 -4.89 -12.14 -20.52
N LYS A 151 -4.94 -10.83 -20.78
CA LYS A 151 -4.63 -10.21 -22.09
C LYS A 151 -3.23 -10.57 -22.58
N HIS A 152 -2.31 -10.84 -21.66
CA HIS A 152 -0.95 -11.27 -21.97
C HIS A 152 -0.77 -12.80 -21.98
N ASN A 153 -1.83 -13.60 -21.96
CA ASN A 153 -1.75 -15.07 -21.83
C ASN A 153 -0.87 -15.52 -20.66
N TYR A 154 -1.06 -14.89 -19.50
CA TYR A 154 -0.39 -15.27 -18.26
C TYR A 154 -1.42 -15.31 -17.14
N PRO A 155 -1.90 -16.51 -16.77
CA PRO A 155 -2.91 -16.65 -15.73
C PRO A 155 -2.32 -16.30 -14.36
N VAL A 156 -3.10 -15.54 -13.57
CA VAL A 156 -2.76 -15.19 -12.20
C VAL A 156 -3.94 -15.50 -11.28
N ASN A 157 -3.67 -15.73 -10.02
CA ASN A 157 -4.69 -16.00 -9.02
C ASN A 157 -4.97 -14.72 -8.20
N TYR A 158 -6.19 -14.24 -8.25
CA TYR A 158 -6.64 -13.21 -7.32
C TYR A 158 -6.89 -13.85 -5.94
N VAL A 159 -6.21 -13.35 -4.92
CA VAL A 159 -6.28 -13.91 -3.56
C VAL A 159 -7.07 -13.05 -2.58
N GLY A 160 -7.65 -11.94 -3.04
CA GLY A 160 -8.23 -10.92 -2.18
C GLY A 160 -7.24 -9.80 -1.88
N ASN A 161 -7.69 -8.77 -1.17
CA ASN A 161 -6.85 -7.62 -0.85
C ASN A 161 -6.50 -7.58 0.64
N PRO A 162 -5.21 -7.58 1.02
CA PRO A 162 -4.78 -7.55 2.42
C PRO A 162 -5.27 -6.33 3.22
N THR A 163 -5.60 -5.23 2.54
CA THR A 163 -6.15 -4.03 3.20
C THR A 163 -7.55 -4.31 3.76
N VAL A 164 -8.36 -5.12 3.07
CA VAL A 164 -9.66 -5.57 3.57
C VAL A 164 -9.49 -6.35 4.88
N ASP A 165 -8.53 -7.28 4.89
CA ASP A 165 -8.23 -8.08 6.09
C ASP A 165 -7.76 -7.18 7.26
N ALA A 166 -6.88 -6.22 6.99
CA ALA A 166 -6.35 -5.30 7.99
C ALA A 166 -7.45 -4.44 8.62
N ILE A 167 -8.37 -3.94 7.79
CA ILE A 167 -9.49 -3.11 8.27
C ILE A 167 -10.50 -3.95 9.06
N LYS A 168 -10.82 -5.16 8.64
CA LYS A 168 -11.73 -6.05 9.39
C LYS A 168 -11.16 -6.47 10.74
N LYS A 169 -9.85 -6.74 10.79
CA LYS A 169 -9.15 -7.19 12.01
C LYS A 169 -8.62 -6.03 12.88
N ARG A 170 -8.92 -4.77 12.51
CA ARG A 170 -8.43 -3.63 13.27
C ARG A 170 -8.93 -3.65 14.71
N PRO A 171 -8.10 -3.30 15.70
CA PRO A 171 -8.56 -3.12 17.04
C PRO A 171 -9.57 -1.96 17.12
N ASN A 172 -10.51 -2.06 18.07
CA ASN A 172 -11.54 -1.03 18.29
C ASN A 172 -12.42 -0.75 17.05
N SER A 173 -12.75 -1.79 16.27
CA SER A 173 -13.59 -1.65 15.08
C SER A 173 -14.99 -1.08 15.37
N ASN A 174 -15.46 -1.20 16.62
CA ASN A 174 -16.76 -0.73 17.09
C ASN A 174 -16.64 0.57 17.92
N GLU A 175 -15.48 1.23 17.95
CA GLU A 175 -15.26 2.48 18.68
C GLU A 175 -16.20 3.56 18.14
N THR A 176 -17.01 4.14 19.03
CA THR A 176 -17.92 5.23 18.70
C THR A 176 -17.18 6.56 18.57
N PHE A 177 -17.82 7.57 17.98
CA PHE A 177 -17.25 8.91 17.89
C PHE A 177 -16.93 9.49 19.27
N ASP A 178 -17.86 9.34 20.23
CA ASP A 178 -17.69 9.86 21.59
C ASP A 178 -16.53 9.18 22.32
N GLU A 179 -16.38 7.87 22.20
CA GLU A 179 -15.24 7.14 22.76
C GLU A 179 -13.92 7.58 22.13
N PHE A 180 -13.90 7.78 20.81
CA PHE A 180 -12.71 8.23 20.08
C PHE A 180 -12.27 9.64 20.53
N ILE A 181 -13.20 10.62 20.61
CA ILE A 181 -12.86 11.98 21.04
C ILE A 181 -12.45 12.03 22.50
N GLN A 182 -13.12 11.27 23.37
CA GLN A 182 -12.78 11.21 24.81
C GLN A 182 -11.36 10.64 25.02
N LYS A 183 -11.05 9.51 24.38
CA LYS A 183 -9.75 8.83 24.45
C LYS A 183 -8.59 9.73 24.00
N ASN A 184 -8.84 10.57 22.99
CA ASN A 184 -7.83 11.44 22.39
C ASN A 184 -7.87 12.88 22.91
N ASN A 185 -8.71 13.19 23.93
CA ASN A 185 -8.93 14.54 24.49
C ASN A 185 -9.29 15.58 23.42
N LEU A 186 -10.19 15.21 22.50
CA LEU A 186 -10.59 16.03 21.37
C LEU A 186 -11.91 16.78 21.65
N PRO A 187 -12.14 17.94 21.02
CA PRO A 187 -13.44 18.62 21.11
C PRO A 187 -14.54 17.81 20.39
N ASN A 188 -15.78 17.99 20.84
CA ASN A 188 -16.94 17.40 20.16
C ASN A 188 -17.28 18.20 18.88
N LYS A 189 -16.46 18.02 17.85
CA LYS A 189 -16.63 18.60 16.51
C LYS A 189 -16.42 17.53 15.45
N PRO A 190 -17.11 17.60 14.30
CA PRO A 190 -16.88 16.70 13.19
C PRO A 190 -15.42 16.82 12.70
N ILE A 191 -14.89 15.70 12.16
CA ILE A 191 -13.47 15.57 11.83
C ILE A 191 -13.25 15.71 10.31
N ILE A 192 -12.24 16.50 9.95
CA ILE A 192 -11.57 16.41 8.64
C ILE A 192 -10.22 15.73 8.86
N ALA A 193 -10.04 14.56 8.26
CA ALA A 193 -8.80 13.78 8.36
C ALA A 193 -7.78 14.19 7.30
N LEU A 194 -6.51 14.30 7.66
CA LEU A 194 -5.40 14.55 6.75
C LEU A 194 -4.43 13.37 6.76
N LEU A 195 -4.26 12.73 5.61
CA LEU A 195 -3.26 11.70 5.35
C LEU A 195 -2.26 12.24 4.33
N ALA A 196 -1.29 13.01 4.80
CA ALA A 196 -0.42 13.83 3.96
C ALA A 196 0.69 13.04 3.22
N GLY A 197 0.83 11.74 3.51
CA GLY A 197 1.82 10.86 2.89
C GLY A 197 2.51 9.96 3.91
N SER A 198 3.31 9.02 3.41
CA SER A 198 4.07 8.07 4.23
C SER A 198 5.58 8.39 4.29
N ARG A 199 6.03 9.41 3.57
CA ARG A 199 7.44 9.82 3.46
C ARG A 199 7.58 11.29 3.82
N LYS A 200 8.72 11.66 4.42
CA LYS A 200 9.02 13.05 4.80
C LYS A 200 8.77 14.04 3.66
N GLN A 201 9.27 13.75 2.47
CA GLN A 201 9.08 14.62 1.31
C GLN A 201 7.61 14.77 0.88
N GLU A 202 6.81 13.71 0.96
CA GLU A 202 5.37 13.77 0.66
C GLU A 202 4.65 14.68 1.66
N ILE A 203 4.98 14.54 2.94
CA ILE A 203 4.38 15.33 4.02
C ILE A 203 4.77 16.81 3.87
N GLU A 204 6.06 17.12 3.66
CA GLU A 204 6.55 18.49 3.41
C GLU A 204 5.88 19.14 2.21
N ASP A 205 5.65 18.37 1.15
CA ASP A 205 5.05 18.87 -0.07
C ASP A 205 3.52 19.05 0.03
N ASN A 206 2.81 18.12 0.68
CA ASN A 206 1.35 18.09 0.65
C ASN A 206 0.72 18.80 1.85
N LEU A 207 1.21 18.57 3.07
CA LEU A 207 0.55 19.01 4.32
C LEU A 207 0.32 20.53 4.39
N PRO A 208 1.29 21.41 4.04
CA PRO A 208 1.08 22.86 4.10
C PRO A 208 -0.07 23.32 3.19
N VAL A 209 -0.18 22.72 2.00
CA VAL A 209 -1.23 23.06 1.03
C VAL A 209 -2.59 22.56 1.48
N MET A 210 -2.66 21.33 2.02
CA MET A 210 -3.87 20.74 2.59
C MET A 210 -4.40 21.60 3.75
N LEU A 211 -3.54 21.96 4.71
CA LEU A 211 -3.91 22.79 5.87
C LEU A 211 -4.46 24.15 5.43
N LYS A 212 -3.78 24.83 4.49
CA LYS A 212 -4.22 26.12 3.98
C LYS A 212 -5.54 26.04 3.22
N ALA A 213 -5.83 24.93 2.57
CA ALA A 213 -7.08 24.72 1.86
C ALA A 213 -8.29 24.63 2.80
N ILE A 214 -8.08 24.05 4.00
CA ILE A 214 -9.17 23.80 4.97
C ILE A 214 -9.19 24.77 6.15
N GLU A 215 -8.35 25.80 6.16
CA GLU A 215 -8.26 26.80 7.23
C GLU A 215 -9.59 27.50 7.57
N GLY A 216 -10.53 27.57 6.61
CA GLY A 216 -11.84 28.21 6.77
C GLY A 216 -12.91 27.34 7.44
N PHE A 217 -12.71 26.04 7.63
CA PHE A 217 -13.73 25.11 8.16
C PHE A 217 -13.72 25.08 9.71
N ARG A 218 -14.09 26.18 10.35
CA ARG A 218 -13.99 26.38 11.83
C ARG A 218 -14.90 25.49 12.65
N ASP A 219 -15.98 24.99 12.06
CA ASP A 219 -16.93 24.07 12.71
C ASP A 219 -16.40 22.63 12.76
N TYR A 220 -15.28 22.38 12.09
CA TYR A 220 -14.61 21.08 12.05
C TYR A 220 -13.31 21.12 12.86
N GLN A 221 -12.94 19.98 13.43
CA GLN A 221 -11.61 19.75 13.94
C GLN A 221 -10.76 19.06 12.85
N ILE A 222 -9.49 19.41 12.79
CA ILE A 222 -8.54 18.85 11.83
C ILE A 222 -7.66 17.84 12.54
N ILE A 223 -7.63 16.61 12.03
CA ILE A 223 -6.77 15.56 12.56
C ILE A 223 -5.82 15.06 11.49
N ILE A 224 -4.53 15.19 11.76
CA ILE A 224 -3.47 14.60 10.94
C ILE A 224 -3.22 13.17 11.45
N ALA A 225 -3.35 12.19 10.58
CA ALA A 225 -2.88 10.84 10.86
C ALA A 225 -1.36 10.80 10.67
N GLY A 226 -0.62 10.73 11.77
CA GLY A 226 0.84 10.65 11.78
C GLY A 226 1.32 9.37 11.08
N ALA A 227 2.23 9.52 10.12
CA ALA A 227 2.75 8.40 9.34
C ALA A 227 3.65 7.50 10.19
N PRO A 228 3.53 6.16 10.09
CA PRO A 228 4.42 5.25 10.79
C PRO A 228 5.89 5.49 10.45
N GLY A 229 6.73 5.62 11.47
CA GLY A 229 8.18 5.82 11.30
C GLY A 229 8.62 7.26 10.99
N ILE A 230 7.71 8.22 11.11
CA ILE A 230 8.02 9.67 11.09
C ILE A 230 7.80 10.21 12.51
N GLU A 231 8.82 10.89 13.05
CA GLU A 231 8.79 11.46 14.39
C GLU A 231 7.84 12.66 14.48
N GLU A 232 7.29 12.92 15.66
CA GLU A 232 6.38 14.02 15.94
C GLU A 232 7.01 15.39 15.63
N ASP A 233 8.24 15.62 16.07
CA ASP A 233 9.03 16.85 15.84
C ASP A 233 9.10 17.23 14.34
N PHE A 234 8.98 16.25 13.45
CA PHE A 234 8.99 16.51 12.01
C PHE A 234 7.75 17.29 11.57
N TYR A 235 6.62 17.08 12.22
CA TYR A 235 5.36 17.76 11.92
C TYR A 235 5.29 19.15 12.53
N ASP A 236 5.99 19.42 13.64
CA ASP A 236 5.95 20.68 14.39
C ASP A 236 6.31 21.90 13.54
N ASN A 237 7.27 21.75 12.62
CA ASN A 237 7.67 22.80 11.67
C ASN A 237 6.57 23.19 10.68
N THR A 238 5.55 22.35 10.51
CA THR A 238 4.46 22.53 9.55
C THR A 238 3.14 22.88 10.23
N ILE A 239 2.94 22.42 11.48
CA ILE A 239 1.72 22.62 12.25
C ILE A 239 1.87 23.88 13.10
N ASN A 240 1.60 25.05 12.52
CA ASN A 240 1.63 26.34 13.23
C ASN A 240 0.26 26.76 13.82
N ASN A 241 -0.70 25.82 13.93
CA ASN A 241 -2.09 26.15 14.27
C ASN A 241 -2.62 25.32 15.43
N ASN A 242 -3.12 26.00 16.48
CA ASN A 242 -3.69 25.38 17.70
C ASN A 242 -4.97 24.55 17.48
N ASN A 243 -5.54 24.54 16.27
CA ASN A 243 -6.76 23.78 15.93
C ASN A 243 -6.48 22.49 15.16
N VAL A 244 -5.24 22.03 15.13
CA VAL A 244 -4.82 20.82 14.42
C VAL A 244 -4.29 19.82 15.42
N ASN A 245 -4.81 18.62 15.39
CA ASN A 245 -4.36 17.52 16.24
C ASN A 245 -3.55 16.52 15.40
N LEU A 246 -2.42 16.07 15.94
CA LEU A 246 -1.59 15.03 15.35
C LEU A 246 -1.75 13.74 16.17
N ILE A 247 -2.18 12.65 15.53
CA ILE A 247 -2.43 11.37 16.21
C ILE A 247 -1.72 10.26 15.45
N PHE A 248 -0.91 9.48 16.17
CA PHE A 248 -0.18 8.33 15.64
C PHE A 248 -0.87 7.00 15.94
N GLY A 249 -0.68 6.03 15.05
CA GLY A 249 -1.10 4.64 15.27
C GLY A 249 -2.62 4.40 15.24
N GLN A 250 -3.42 5.41 14.88
CA GLN A 250 -4.89 5.34 14.87
C GLN A 250 -5.50 5.72 13.51
N THR A 251 -4.78 5.54 12.40
CA THR A 251 -5.23 5.97 11.06
C THR A 251 -6.63 5.44 10.71
N TYR A 252 -6.90 4.17 10.99
CA TYR A 252 -8.21 3.58 10.69
C TYR A 252 -9.33 4.12 11.56
N ASN A 253 -9.05 4.39 12.84
CA ASN A 253 -10.03 5.00 13.74
C ASN A 253 -10.33 6.44 13.35
N ILE A 254 -9.31 7.23 13.00
CA ILE A 254 -9.46 8.60 12.48
C ILE A 254 -10.35 8.59 11.23
N LEU A 255 -10.04 7.74 10.25
CA LEU A 255 -10.83 7.63 9.03
C LEU A 255 -12.27 7.21 9.32
N ALA A 256 -12.49 6.20 10.16
CA ALA A 256 -13.83 5.71 10.50
C ALA A 256 -14.72 6.79 11.14
N GLN A 257 -14.13 7.76 11.84
CA GLN A 257 -14.83 8.85 12.51
C GLN A 257 -14.86 10.16 11.69
N ALA A 258 -14.15 10.23 10.56
CA ALA A 258 -14.04 11.45 9.78
C ALA A 258 -15.25 11.69 8.86
N GLN A 259 -15.68 12.95 8.76
CA GLN A 259 -16.70 13.40 7.81
C GLN A 259 -16.15 13.49 6.38
N ALA A 260 -14.87 13.86 6.25
CA ALA A 260 -14.15 13.88 4.99
C ALA A 260 -12.65 13.66 5.23
N ALA A 261 -11.93 13.22 4.20
CA ALA A 261 -10.49 13.05 4.25
C ALA A 261 -9.78 13.66 3.04
N LEU A 262 -8.63 14.31 3.29
CA LEU A 262 -7.67 14.69 2.26
C LEU A 262 -6.55 13.64 2.29
N VAL A 263 -6.41 12.87 1.22
CA VAL A 263 -5.57 11.67 1.21
C VAL A 263 -4.51 11.76 0.12
N THR A 264 -3.25 11.60 0.48
CA THR A 264 -2.16 11.44 -0.51
C THR A 264 -2.29 10.08 -1.21
N SER A 265 -2.10 10.08 -2.53
CA SER A 265 -2.24 8.87 -3.36
C SER A 265 -1.38 7.71 -2.85
N GLY A 266 -2.00 6.55 -2.69
CA GLY A 266 -1.38 5.32 -2.18
C GLY A 266 -2.44 4.34 -1.71
N THR A 267 -2.05 3.38 -0.86
CA THR A 267 -2.99 2.44 -0.21
C THR A 267 -4.02 3.15 0.67
N ALA A 268 -3.65 4.29 1.24
CA ALA A 268 -4.52 5.11 2.09
C ALA A 268 -5.83 5.52 1.39
N THR A 269 -5.84 5.68 0.07
CA THR A 269 -7.08 5.97 -0.67
C THR A 269 -8.06 4.80 -0.60
N LEU A 270 -7.56 3.58 -0.70
CA LEU A 270 -8.38 2.38 -0.56
C LEU A 270 -8.83 2.18 0.90
N GLU A 271 -7.97 2.47 1.86
CA GLU A 271 -8.30 2.42 3.30
C GLU A 271 -9.45 3.36 3.64
N ALA A 272 -9.43 4.61 3.14
CA ALA A 272 -10.51 5.56 3.32
C ALA A 272 -11.83 5.06 2.69
N ALA A 273 -11.79 4.51 1.47
CA ALA A 273 -12.97 3.96 0.81
C ALA A 273 -13.56 2.76 1.57
N LEU A 274 -12.71 1.83 2.05
CA LEU A 274 -13.15 0.66 2.82
C LEU A 274 -13.71 1.04 4.21
N LEU A 275 -13.36 2.21 4.73
CA LEU A 275 -13.89 2.77 5.97
C LEU A 275 -15.08 3.72 5.72
N ASN A 276 -15.58 3.81 4.49
CA ASN A 276 -16.67 4.69 4.08
C ASN A 276 -16.41 6.17 4.38
N THR A 277 -15.17 6.62 4.26
CA THR A 277 -14.80 8.01 4.47
C THR A 277 -14.71 8.73 3.12
N PRO A 278 -15.62 9.68 2.82
CA PRO A 278 -15.53 10.48 1.62
C PRO A 278 -14.19 11.21 1.54
N GLN A 279 -13.56 11.20 0.36
CA GLN A 279 -12.20 11.69 0.24
C GLN A 279 -11.92 12.48 -1.04
N VAL A 280 -10.93 13.33 -0.98
CA VAL A 280 -10.25 13.90 -2.14
C VAL A 280 -8.80 13.45 -2.16
N VAL A 281 -8.33 13.00 -3.32
CA VAL A 281 -6.95 12.54 -3.48
C VAL A 281 -6.06 13.73 -3.84
N CYS A 282 -5.04 13.94 -3.03
CA CYS A 282 -4.12 15.06 -3.10
C CYS A 282 -2.69 14.57 -3.37
N TYR A 283 -2.06 15.03 -4.46
CA TYR A 283 -0.69 14.63 -4.76
C TYR A 283 0.10 15.72 -5.46
N ARG A 284 1.09 16.27 -4.77
CA ARG A 284 2.03 17.22 -5.33
C ARG A 284 3.15 16.53 -6.11
N THR A 285 3.63 17.19 -7.16
CA THR A 285 4.79 16.73 -7.92
C THR A 285 5.80 17.87 -8.08
N PRO A 286 7.11 17.57 -8.14
CA PRO A 286 8.15 18.61 -8.23
C PRO A 286 8.03 19.52 -9.46
N VAL A 287 7.56 18.97 -10.60
CA VAL A 287 7.38 19.73 -11.85
C VAL A 287 5.97 19.50 -12.38
N PRO A 288 4.95 20.22 -11.85
CA PRO A 288 3.55 19.85 -12.03
C PRO A 288 3.09 19.73 -13.49
N ARG A 289 3.50 20.66 -14.36
CA ARG A 289 3.08 20.63 -15.78
C ARG A 289 3.72 19.47 -16.55
N LEU A 290 5.01 19.23 -16.34
CA LEU A 290 5.75 18.16 -17.00
C LEU A 290 5.31 16.80 -16.45
N ALA A 291 5.10 16.69 -15.13
CA ALA A 291 4.59 15.47 -14.50
C ALA A 291 3.19 15.11 -15.01
N TYR A 292 2.30 16.09 -15.17
CA TYR A 292 0.97 15.86 -15.73
C TYR A 292 1.04 15.40 -17.19
N PHE A 293 1.92 16.02 -18.00
CA PHE A 293 2.14 15.59 -19.37
C PHE A 293 2.70 14.15 -19.42
N GLY A 294 3.73 13.86 -18.63
CA GLY A 294 4.29 12.52 -18.52
C GLY A 294 3.26 11.48 -18.09
N PHE A 295 2.44 11.82 -17.08
CA PHE A 295 1.34 10.96 -16.64
C PHE A 295 0.37 10.64 -17.78
N ARG A 296 -0.09 11.67 -18.49
CA ARG A 296 -1.10 11.52 -19.55
C ARG A 296 -0.62 10.75 -20.77
N TYR A 297 0.67 10.84 -21.11
CA TYR A 297 1.22 10.29 -22.35
C TYR A 297 2.13 9.07 -22.17
N LEU A 298 2.68 8.85 -20.96
CA LEU A 298 3.60 7.75 -20.68
C LEU A 298 2.99 6.65 -19.83
N LEU A 299 1.95 6.96 -19.06
CA LEU A 299 1.25 5.96 -18.26
C LEU A 299 0.04 5.40 -19.03
N HIS A 300 -0.17 4.10 -18.88
CA HIS A 300 -1.26 3.37 -19.54
C HIS A 300 -2.55 3.38 -18.71
N THR A 301 -2.63 4.22 -17.67
CA THR A 301 -3.80 4.33 -16.81
C THR A 301 -4.21 5.79 -16.64
N PRO A 302 -5.52 6.11 -16.67
CA PRO A 302 -6.01 7.46 -16.46
C PRO A 302 -6.04 7.89 -14.98
N TYR A 303 -5.83 6.96 -14.05
CA TYR A 303 -5.99 7.17 -12.61
C TYR A 303 -4.72 6.89 -11.81
N ILE A 304 -4.59 7.54 -10.65
CA ILE A 304 -3.47 7.38 -9.71
C ILE A 304 -3.88 6.72 -8.39
N SER A 305 -5.15 6.84 -7.98
CA SER A 305 -5.65 6.24 -6.75
C SER A 305 -6.10 4.80 -6.98
N LEU A 306 -5.94 3.95 -5.96
CA LEU A 306 -6.42 2.57 -6.04
C LEU A 306 -7.95 2.50 -6.16
N VAL A 307 -8.68 3.45 -5.58
CA VAL A 307 -10.13 3.55 -5.67
C VAL A 307 -10.58 3.65 -7.13
N ASN A 308 -10.10 4.66 -7.85
CA ASN A 308 -10.47 4.86 -9.26
C ASN A 308 -9.95 3.75 -10.18
N LEU A 309 -8.76 3.21 -9.87
CA LEU A 309 -8.19 2.09 -10.62
C LEU A 309 -9.00 0.80 -10.49
N ILE A 310 -9.49 0.49 -9.28
CA ILE A 310 -10.31 -0.70 -9.04
C ILE A 310 -11.68 -0.56 -9.68
N ALA A 311 -12.27 0.64 -9.60
CA ALA A 311 -13.58 0.94 -10.16
C ALA A 311 -13.55 1.15 -11.69
N ASP A 312 -12.36 1.38 -12.28
CA ASP A 312 -12.15 1.80 -13.68
C ASP A 312 -12.98 3.05 -14.08
N LYS A 313 -13.25 3.93 -13.09
CA LYS A 313 -13.97 5.20 -13.24
C LYS A 313 -13.54 6.21 -12.19
N GLU A 314 -13.87 7.51 -12.39
CA GLU A 314 -13.60 8.55 -11.39
C GLU A 314 -14.65 8.46 -10.26
N VAL A 315 -14.35 7.77 -9.19
CA VAL A 315 -15.13 7.68 -7.95
C VAL A 315 -14.75 8.80 -7.00
N VAL A 316 -13.46 9.07 -6.90
CA VAL A 316 -12.89 10.13 -6.07
C VAL A 316 -12.14 11.12 -6.93
N LYS A 317 -12.23 12.41 -6.59
CA LYS A 317 -11.51 13.45 -7.32
C LYS A 317 -10.01 13.35 -7.06
N GLU A 318 -9.22 13.29 -8.13
CA GLU A 318 -7.76 13.26 -8.07
C GLU A 318 -7.17 14.63 -8.40
N LEU A 319 -6.74 15.33 -7.37
CA LEU A 319 -6.06 16.62 -7.49
C LEU A 319 -4.55 16.38 -7.60
N PHE A 320 -4.10 16.08 -8.82
CA PHE A 320 -2.74 15.72 -9.12
C PHE A 320 -2.02 16.82 -9.88
N ALA A 321 -0.76 17.02 -9.57
CA ALA A 321 0.15 17.92 -10.27
C ALA A 321 -0.38 19.37 -10.37
N LYS A 322 -0.77 19.83 -11.57
CA LYS A 322 -1.28 21.19 -11.80
C LYS A 322 -2.66 21.44 -11.16
N PHE A 323 -3.40 20.39 -10.83
CA PHE A 323 -4.70 20.52 -10.17
C PHE A 323 -4.58 20.51 -8.64
N PHE A 324 -3.43 20.17 -8.08
CA PHE A 324 -3.15 20.26 -6.66
C PHE A 324 -2.97 21.71 -6.24
N THR A 325 -4.07 22.40 -5.99
CA THR A 325 -4.11 23.82 -5.59
C THR A 325 -5.02 24.00 -4.38
N ILE A 326 -4.74 25.02 -3.56
CA ILE A 326 -5.57 25.40 -2.41
C ILE A 326 -7.04 25.56 -2.81
N LYS A 327 -7.30 26.23 -3.93
CA LYS A 327 -8.65 26.47 -4.44
C LYS A 327 -9.38 25.15 -4.74
N ASN A 328 -8.78 24.28 -5.55
CA ASN A 328 -9.41 23.03 -5.95
C ASN A 328 -9.64 22.08 -4.77
N ILE A 329 -8.68 22.02 -3.82
CA ILE A 329 -8.83 21.21 -2.61
C ILE A 329 -10.00 21.73 -1.77
N ARG A 330 -10.09 23.04 -1.58
CA ARG A 330 -11.21 23.67 -0.84
C ARG A 330 -12.55 23.37 -1.49
N GLU A 331 -12.69 23.66 -2.77
CA GLU A 331 -13.94 23.42 -3.51
C GLU A 331 -14.38 21.95 -3.45
N GLU A 332 -13.44 21.03 -3.53
CA GLU A 332 -13.75 19.61 -3.43
C GLU A 332 -14.11 19.19 -2.00
N THR A 333 -13.41 19.72 -1.00
CA THR A 333 -13.75 19.52 0.41
C THR A 333 -15.15 20.05 0.74
N GLU A 334 -15.52 21.21 0.22
CA GLU A 334 -16.89 21.77 0.37
C GLU A 334 -17.96 20.83 -0.18
N LYS A 335 -17.74 20.21 -1.34
CA LYS A 335 -18.67 19.22 -1.90
C LYS A 335 -18.78 17.99 -1.00
N LEU A 336 -17.65 17.47 -0.50
CA LEU A 336 -17.64 16.33 0.40
C LEU A 336 -18.40 16.60 1.71
N LEU A 337 -18.36 17.84 2.21
CA LEU A 337 -18.98 18.21 3.48
C LEU A 337 -20.44 18.63 3.33
N PHE A 338 -20.81 19.33 2.24
CA PHE A 338 -22.08 20.03 2.14
C PHE A 338 -23.01 19.52 1.03
N SER A 339 -22.53 18.67 0.11
CA SER A 339 -23.38 18.09 -0.92
C SER A 339 -23.77 16.65 -0.57
N ALA A 340 -24.99 16.47 -0.04
CA ALA A 340 -25.50 15.15 0.32
C ALA A 340 -25.49 14.18 -0.88
N THR A 341 -25.95 14.65 -2.06
CA THR A 341 -25.97 13.82 -3.29
C THR A 341 -24.60 13.36 -3.71
N TYR A 342 -23.60 14.26 -3.71
CA TYR A 342 -22.22 13.92 -4.07
C TYR A 342 -21.62 12.89 -3.11
N ARG A 343 -21.89 13.07 -1.82
CA ARG A 343 -21.46 12.17 -0.77
C ARG A 343 -22.10 10.78 -0.89
N THR A 344 -23.43 10.72 -1.09
CA THR A 344 -24.14 9.45 -1.24
C THR A 344 -23.63 8.68 -2.45
N GLN A 345 -23.49 9.33 -3.61
CA GLN A 345 -22.93 8.70 -4.80
C GLN A 345 -21.55 8.09 -4.54
N MET A 346 -20.65 8.81 -3.87
CA MET A 346 -19.30 8.31 -3.55
C MET A 346 -19.35 7.08 -2.65
N LEU A 347 -20.24 7.05 -1.66
CA LEU A 347 -20.42 5.92 -0.75
C LEU A 347 -21.03 4.69 -1.45
N ASP A 348 -21.96 4.88 -2.37
CA ASP A 348 -22.51 3.81 -3.19
C ASP A 348 -21.42 3.17 -4.07
N GLU A 349 -20.56 3.99 -4.68
CA GLU A 349 -19.39 3.54 -5.44
C GLU A 349 -18.37 2.79 -4.56
N TYR A 350 -18.21 3.20 -3.31
CA TYR A 350 -17.35 2.48 -2.35
C TYR A 350 -17.92 1.09 -2.04
N ALA A 351 -19.24 0.95 -1.93
CA ALA A 351 -19.86 -0.35 -1.73
C ALA A 351 -19.61 -1.29 -2.93
N GLU A 352 -19.67 -0.77 -4.17
CA GLU A 352 -19.29 -1.54 -5.37
C GLU A 352 -17.81 -2.01 -5.31
N ILE A 353 -16.89 -1.12 -4.90
CA ILE A 353 -15.47 -1.46 -4.74
C ILE A 353 -15.28 -2.54 -3.68
N GLN A 354 -15.98 -2.46 -2.55
CA GLN A 354 -15.94 -3.48 -1.50
C GLN A 354 -16.41 -4.84 -2.04
N GLN A 355 -17.46 -4.89 -2.85
CA GLN A 355 -17.91 -6.11 -3.50
C GLN A 355 -16.88 -6.68 -4.48
N LEU A 356 -16.24 -5.83 -5.29
CA LEU A 356 -15.18 -6.25 -6.22
C LEU A 356 -13.97 -6.84 -5.52
N LEU A 357 -13.62 -6.31 -4.36
CA LEU A 357 -12.50 -6.80 -3.55
C LEU A 357 -12.83 -8.10 -2.81
N GLY A 358 -14.11 -8.35 -2.55
CA GLY A 358 -14.57 -9.53 -1.83
C GLY A 358 -14.26 -9.51 -0.34
N ASP A 359 -14.70 -10.57 0.33
CA ASP A 359 -14.60 -10.73 1.79
C ASP A 359 -13.45 -11.64 2.24
N GLU A 360 -12.64 -12.08 1.32
CA GLU A 360 -11.69 -13.16 1.49
C GLU A 360 -10.48 -12.76 2.37
N ASN A 361 -10.06 -13.68 3.21
CA ASN A 361 -8.77 -13.59 3.90
C ASN A 361 -7.63 -13.77 2.89
N ALA A 362 -7.10 -12.70 2.35
CA ALA A 362 -6.09 -12.69 1.29
C ALA A 362 -4.87 -13.55 1.64
N SER A 363 -4.36 -13.42 2.86
CA SER A 363 -3.20 -14.19 3.33
C SER A 363 -3.51 -15.69 3.47
N ASP A 364 -4.70 -16.07 3.95
CA ASP A 364 -5.07 -17.49 4.11
C ASP A 364 -5.26 -18.16 2.74
N LYS A 365 -5.85 -17.46 1.76
CA LYS A 365 -6.02 -17.94 0.39
C LYS A 365 -4.67 -18.04 -0.34
N ALA A 366 -3.79 -17.06 -0.16
CA ALA A 366 -2.43 -17.11 -0.68
C ALA A 366 -1.65 -18.29 -0.08
N ALA A 367 -1.72 -18.48 1.23
CA ALA A 367 -1.08 -19.61 1.91
C ALA A 367 -1.58 -20.96 1.40
N GLN A 368 -2.91 -21.12 1.17
CA GLN A 368 -3.49 -22.33 0.61
C GLN A 368 -2.92 -22.63 -0.77
N LEU A 369 -2.97 -21.66 -1.70
CA LEU A 369 -2.48 -21.84 -3.05
C LEU A 369 -0.97 -22.14 -3.13
N ILE A 370 -0.18 -21.56 -2.21
CA ILE A 370 1.26 -21.86 -2.11
C ILE A 370 1.46 -23.30 -1.59
N TYR A 371 0.77 -23.67 -0.52
CA TYR A 371 0.87 -24.98 0.09
C TYR A 371 0.47 -26.09 -0.89
N ASP A 372 -0.67 -25.95 -1.57
CA ASP A 372 -1.16 -26.92 -2.55
C ASP A 372 -0.16 -27.13 -3.69
N LYS A 373 0.49 -26.03 -4.15
CA LYS A 373 1.46 -26.09 -5.24
C LYS A 373 2.73 -26.90 -4.92
N ILE A 374 3.13 -26.96 -3.65
CA ILE A 374 4.37 -27.62 -3.23
C ILE A 374 4.13 -28.96 -2.54
N SER A 375 2.87 -29.30 -2.25
CA SER A 375 2.48 -30.56 -1.63
C SER A 375 2.26 -31.68 -2.66
N HIS A 376 2.23 -31.32 -3.93
CA HIS A 376 2.09 -32.21 -5.09
C HIS A 376 3.33 -32.15 -5.98
#